data_9216c0d1a3edaaf15c74d68b713942c9
#
_entry.id   9216c0d1a3edaaf15c74d68b713942c9
#
_cell.length_a   1.000
_cell.length_b   1.000
_cell.length_c   1.000
_cell.angle_alpha   90.00
_cell.angle_beta   90.00
_cell.angle_gamma   90.00
#
_symmetry.space_group_name_H-M   'P 1'
#
loop_
_entity.id
_entity.type
_entity.pdbx_description
1 polymer ?
#
loop_
_entity_poly.entity_id
_entity_poly.type
_entity_poly.pdbx_seq_one_letter_code
_entity_poly.pdbx_strand_id
1 'polypeptide(L)'
;MTNSVTNEDKKIIRKAYLWSLCTVCSNCAIIQYARGFALAMKPGLDVWLKDRPEEYKETFSRHAEEFFNTNFTMQPLVEGIVLALEKERCLHQSVDVSTISSIKASLMGPTAGIGDSIFFNCLRVIVAGI
;
A
#
# COMPACT_ATOMS: atom_id res chain seq x y z
N MET A 1 8.60 -16.24 16.18
CA MET A 1 8.38 -15.13 17.15
C MET A 1 7.14 -14.37 16.71
N THR A 2 6.03 -14.51 17.41
CA THR A 2 4.81 -13.74 17.15
C THR A 2 5.04 -12.33 17.67
N ASN A 3 5.43 -11.41 16.78
CA ASN A 3 5.43 -9.99 17.09
C ASN A 3 3.97 -9.56 17.34
N SER A 4 3.62 -9.42 18.62
CA SER A 4 2.31 -8.90 18.98
C SER A 4 2.19 -7.46 18.45
N VAL A 5 1.13 -7.20 17.67
CA VAL A 5 0.84 -5.87 17.13
C VAL A 5 0.68 -4.89 18.27
N THR A 6 1.54 -3.89 18.35
CA THR A 6 1.53 -2.87 19.41
C THR A 6 0.35 -1.89 19.23
N ASN A 7 0.04 -1.13 20.27
CA ASN A 7 -0.99 -0.07 20.16
C ASN A 7 -0.57 1.05 19.18
N GLU A 8 0.72 1.28 19.03
CA GLU A 8 1.26 2.20 18.03
C GLU A 8 1.07 1.67 16.62
N ASP A 9 1.34 0.39 16.39
CA ASP A 9 1.08 -0.27 15.09
C ASP A 9 -0.39 -0.17 14.68
N LYS A 10 -1.31 -0.38 15.61
CA LYS A 10 -2.75 -0.23 15.37
C LYS A 10 -3.13 1.19 14.92
N LYS A 11 -2.51 2.21 15.52
CA LYS A 11 -2.72 3.62 15.11
C LYS A 11 -2.17 3.88 13.71
N ILE A 12 -0.98 3.35 13.41
CA ILE A 12 -0.35 3.48 12.09
C ILE A 12 -1.22 2.80 11.04
N ILE A 13 -1.61 1.54 11.25
CA ILE A 13 -2.45 0.76 10.32
C ILE A 13 -3.79 1.48 10.07
N ARG A 14 -4.44 1.99 11.12
CA ARG A 14 -5.70 2.73 10.97
C ARG A 14 -5.53 4.00 10.13
N LYS A 15 -4.46 4.77 10.35
CA LYS A 15 -4.17 5.96 9.55
C LYS A 15 -3.83 5.60 8.11
N ALA A 16 -3.01 4.57 7.89
CA ALA A 16 -2.68 4.07 6.55
C ALA A 16 -3.95 3.64 5.79
N TYR A 17 -4.86 2.91 6.44
CA TYR A 17 -6.14 2.53 5.85
C TYR A 17 -7.00 3.75 5.47
N LEU A 18 -7.06 4.78 6.30
CA LEU A 18 -7.80 6.00 5.97
C LEU A 18 -7.19 6.74 4.77
N TRP A 19 -5.87 6.78 4.67
CA TRP A 19 -5.20 7.36 3.50
C TRP A 19 -5.36 6.50 2.25
N SER A 20 -5.46 5.18 2.39
CA SER A 20 -5.69 4.29 1.26
C SER A 20 -7.02 4.57 0.54
N LEU A 21 -8.04 5.03 1.26
CA LEU A 21 -9.31 5.43 0.65
C LEU A 21 -9.18 6.65 -0.29
N CYS A 22 -8.13 7.46 -0.10
CA CYS A 22 -7.85 8.62 -0.94
C CYS A 22 -6.95 8.29 -2.14
N THR A 23 -6.44 7.06 -2.25
CA THR A 23 -5.48 6.68 -3.30
C THR A 23 -6.07 6.85 -4.70
N VAL A 24 -7.35 6.54 -4.88
CA VAL A 24 -8.05 6.68 -6.17
C VAL A 24 -8.09 8.14 -6.65
N CYS A 25 -8.05 9.11 -5.72
CA CYS A 25 -8.07 10.54 -6.05
C CYS A 25 -6.76 11.04 -6.68
N SER A 26 -5.69 10.24 -6.62
CA SER A 26 -4.36 10.57 -7.14
C SER A 26 -4.05 9.99 -8.51
N ASN A 27 -5.06 9.55 -9.26
CA ASN A 27 -4.88 8.88 -10.55
C ASN A 27 -4.10 9.74 -11.55
N CYS A 28 -3.07 9.15 -12.13
CA CYS A 28 -2.24 9.74 -13.17
C CYS A 28 -2.01 8.69 -14.28
N ALA A 29 -2.08 9.11 -15.53
CA ALA A 29 -2.00 8.19 -16.69
C ALA A 29 -0.71 7.34 -16.72
N ILE A 30 0.41 7.83 -16.18
CA ILE A 30 1.71 7.17 -16.24
C ILE A 30 1.94 6.26 -15.03
N ILE A 31 1.69 6.77 -13.82
CA ILE A 31 2.02 6.07 -12.56
C ILE A 31 0.79 5.56 -11.82
N GLN A 32 -0.40 5.76 -12.41
CA GLN A 32 -1.69 5.38 -11.86
C GLN A 32 -1.87 5.90 -10.41
N TYR A 33 -1.99 5.04 -9.45
CA TYR A 33 -2.27 5.37 -8.06
C TYR A 33 -1.03 5.50 -7.17
N ALA A 34 0.18 5.55 -7.73
CA ALA A 34 1.44 5.54 -6.97
C ALA A 34 1.53 6.63 -5.89
N ARG A 35 1.08 7.85 -6.22
CA ARG A 35 1.11 8.98 -5.25
C ARG A 35 0.22 8.73 -4.04
N GLY A 36 -0.98 8.19 -4.26
CA GLY A 36 -1.87 7.82 -3.18
C GLY A 36 -1.31 6.65 -2.36
N PHE A 37 -0.67 5.68 -3.01
CA PHE A 37 0.05 4.61 -2.34
C PHE A 37 1.14 5.16 -1.39
N ALA A 38 1.95 6.12 -1.85
CA ALA A 38 2.94 6.76 -1.00
C ALA A 38 2.32 7.48 0.22
N LEU A 39 1.14 8.11 0.04
CA LEU A 39 0.41 8.73 1.14
C LEU A 39 -0.08 7.69 2.16
N ALA A 40 -0.47 6.50 1.72
CA ALA A 40 -0.83 5.40 2.62
C ALA A 40 0.37 4.87 3.42
N MET A 41 1.60 4.94 2.88
CA MET A 41 2.83 4.59 3.60
C MET A 41 3.24 5.65 4.63
N LYS A 42 2.86 6.91 4.40
CA LYS A 42 3.30 8.06 5.21
C LYS A 42 3.16 7.87 6.73
N PRO A 43 2.04 7.39 7.30
CA PRO A 43 1.89 7.25 8.76
C PRO A 43 2.93 6.34 9.42
N GLY A 44 3.40 5.32 8.70
CA GLY A 44 4.48 4.44 9.16
C GLY A 44 5.85 5.11 9.04
N LEU A 45 6.13 5.69 7.88
CA LEU A 45 7.41 6.34 7.61
C LEU A 45 7.66 7.52 8.55
N ASP A 46 6.64 8.32 8.88
CA ASP A 46 6.73 9.43 9.84
C ASP A 46 7.22 8.98 11.24
N VAL A 47 6.93 7.74 11.61
CA VAL A 47 7.34 7.18 12.90
C VAL A 47 8.70 6.49 12.80
N TRP A 48 8.89 5.62 11.81
CA TRP A 48 10.08 4.76 11.72
C TRP A 48 11.31 5.48 11.18
N LEU A 49 11.13 6.52 10.36
CA LEU A 49 12.21 7.29 9.73
C LEU A 49 12.30 8.73 10.25
N LYS A 50 11.73 9.02 11.41
CA LYS A 50 11.70 10.36 12.01
C LYS A 50 13.07 11.03 12.07
N ASP A 51 14.09 10.27 12.44
CA ASP A 51 15.47 10.75 12.62
C ASP A 51 16.36 10.52 11.39
N ARG A 52 15.78 10.07 10.27
CA ARG A 52 16.46 9.73 9.01
C ARG A 52 15.79 10.40 7.80
N PRO A 53 15.87 11.73 7.67
CA PRO A 53 15.10 12.49 6.67
C PRO A 53 15.44 12.14 5.22
N GLU A 54 16.69 11.82 4.92
CA GLU A 54 17.09 11.44 3.55
C GLU A 54 16.52 10.09 3.16
N GLU A 55 16.57 9.10 4.05
CA GLU A 55 15.96 7.79 3.82
C GLU A 55 14.42 7.88 3.74
N TYR A 56 13.82 8.76 4.53
CA TYR A 56 12.39 9.07 4.42
C TYR A 56 12.04 9.57 3.03
N LYS A 57 12.76 10.57 2.55
CA LYS A 57 12.55 11.18 1.24
C LYS A 57 12.70 10.15 0.11
N GLU A 58 13.77 9.37 0.14
CA GLU A 58 14.02 8.30 -0.82
C GLU A 58 12.89 7.27 -0.85
N THR A 59 12.50 6.77 0.33
CA THR A 59 11.44 5.77 0.45
C THR A 59 10.09 6.31 -0.01
N PHE A 60 9.74 7.53 0.39
CA PHE A 60 8.49 8.17 -0.03
C PHE A 60 8.45 8.43 -1.54
N SER A 61 9.54 8.99 -2.11
CA SER A 61 9.64 9.23 -3.56
C SER A 61 9.55 7.94 -4.36
N ARG A 62 10.21 6.88 -3.93
CA ARG A 62 10.13 5.57 -4.57
C ARG A 62 8.69 5.08 -4.68
N HIS A 63 7.92 5.10 -3.59
CA HIS A 63 6.52 4.70 -3.64
C HIS A 63 5.63 5.64 -4.45
N ALA A 64 5.97 6.93 -4.52
CA ALA A 64 5.22 7.92 -5.28
C ALA A 64 5.48 7.87 -6.80
N GLU A 65 6.61 7.30 -7.22
CA GLU A 65 7.05 7.22 -8.61
C GLU A 65 6.91 5.83 -9.22
N GLU A 66 6.98 4.79 -8.40
CA GLU A 66 6.76 3.41 -8.83
C GLU A 66 5.30 3.17 -9.23
N PHE A 67 5.09 2.76 -10.49
CA PHE A 67 3.75 2.39 -10.98
C PHE A 67 2.99 1.51 -9.98
N PHE A 68 1.75 1.88 -9.72
CA PHE A 68 0.84 1.07 -8.90
C PHE A 68 -0.57 1.14 -9.45
N ASN A 69 -1.14 -0.01 -9.77
CA ASN A 69 -2.51 -0.16 -10.23
C ASN A 69 -3.11 -1.47 -9.73
N THR A 70 -4.25 -1.41 -9.10
CA THR A 70 -5.04 -2.57 -8.69
C THR A 70 -6.51 -2.18 -8.50
N ASN A 71 -7.40 -3.14 -8.27
CA ASN A 71 -8.77 -2.83 -7.90
C ASN A 71 -8.82 -2.12 -6.54
N PHE A 72 -9.61 -1.03 -6.46
CA PHE A 72 -9.65 -0.16 -5.26
C PHE A 72 -10.07 -0.89 -3.98
N THR A 73 -10.85 -1.97 -4.09
CA THR A 73 -11.29 -2.76 -2.92
C THR A 73 -10.18 -3.65 -2.37
N MET A 74 -9.24 -4.07 -3.24
CA MET A 74 -8.10 -4.92 -2.87
C MET A 74 -6.84 -4.09 -2.53
N GLN A 75 -6.84 -2.82 -2.85
CA GLN A 75 -5.71 -1.91 -2.66
C GLN A 75 -5.24 -1.82 -1.21
N PRO A 76 -6.11 -1.69 -0.17
CA PRO A 76 -5.66 -1.64 1.22
C PRO A 76 -4.92 -2.90 1.66
N LEU A 77 -5.21 -4.06 1.05
CA LEU A 77 -4.49 -5.30 1.31
C LEU A 77 -3.03 -5.21 0.84
N VAL A 78 -2.81 -4.75 -0.39
CA VAL A 78 -1.45 -4.59 -0.93
C VAL A 78 -0.67 -3.55 -0.15
N GLU A 79 -1.30 -2.41 0.15
CA GLU A 79 -0.69 -1.35 0.96
C GLU A 79 -0.33 -1.84 2.37
N GLY A 80 -1.19 -2.63 3.01
CA GLY A 80 -0.92 -3.22 4.32
C GLY A 80 0.26 -4.18 4.32
N ILE A 81 0.38 -5.02 3.29
CA ILE A 81 1.53 -5.93 3.12
C ILE A 81 2.82 -5.14 2.94
N VAL A 82 2.82 -4.16 2.04
CA VAL A 82 4.02 -3.32 1.78
C VAL A 82 4.38 -2.48 3.01
N LEU A 83 3.39 -1.96 3.74
CA LEU A 83 3.63 -1.23 4.98
C LEU A 83 4.34 -2.11 6.03
N ALA A 84 3.94 -3.37 6.16
CA ALA A 84 4.60 -4.32 7.06
C ALA A 84 6.05 -4.61 6.64
N LEU A 85 6.30 -4.76 5.34
CA LEU A 85 7.65 -4.96 4.81
C LEU A 85 8.54 -3.72 5.01
N GLU A 86 8.00 -2.51 4.81
CA GLU A 86 8.72 -1.26 5.10
C GLU A 86 9.05 -1.13 6.60
N LYS A 87 8.16 -1.55 7.48
CA LYS A 87 8.46 -1.60 8.91
C LYS A 87 9.67 -2.49 9.21
N GLU A 88 9.68 -3.71 8.67
CA GLU A 88 10.79 -4.65 8.87
C GLU A 88 12.10 -4.09 8.28
N ARG A 89 12.04 -3.44 7.12
CA ARG A 89 13.19 -2.77 6.53
C ARG A 89 13.71 -1.62 7.39
N CYS A 90 12.82 -0.73 7.81
CA CYS A 90 13.20 0.47 8.56
C CYS A 90 13.74 0.17 9.96
N LEU A 91 13.20 -0.85 10.64
CA LEU A 91 13.54 -1.16 12.03
C LEU A 91 14.60 -2.25 12.16
N HIS A 92 14.60 -3.25 11.27
CA HIS A 92 15.44 -4.44 11.40
C HIS A 92 16.40 -4.65 10.23
N GLN A 93 16.27 -3.89 9.15
CA GLN A 93 17.05 -4.02 7.92
C GLN A 93 17.05 -5.46 7.35
N SER A 94 15.96 -6.20 7.61
CA SER A 94 15.80 -7.61 7.24
C SER A 94 15.28 -7.83 5.82
N VAL A 95 14.82 -6.76 5.15
CA VAL A 95 14.21 -6.83 3.82
C VAL A 95 14.83 -5.78 2.90
N ASP A 96 15.24 -6.19 1.71
CA ASP A 96 15.79 -5.30 0.71
C ASP A 96 14.70 -4.49 -0.01
N VAL A 97 15.06 -3.29 -0.46
CA VAL A 97 14.19 -2.41 -1.27
C VAL A 97 13.69 -3.12 -2.52
N SER A 98 14.56 -3.85 -3.23
CA SER A 98 14.21 -4.60 -4.43
C SER A 98 13.16 -5.68 -4.17
N THR A 99 13.23 -6.33 -3.02
CA THR A 99 12.23 -7.32 -2.59
C THR A 99 10.87 -6.67 -2.37
N ILE A 100 10.82 -5.51 -1.73
CA ILE A 100 9.57 -4.77 -1.51
C ILE A 100 8.93 -4.38 -2.83
N SER A 101 9.70 -3.79 -3.76
CA SER A 101 9.21 -3.40 -5.09
C SER A 101 8.74 -4.61 -5.90
N SER A 102 9.44 -5.74 -5.82
CA SER A 102 9.06 -6.99 -6.50
C SER A 102 7.76 -7.57 -5.95
N ILE A 103 7.57 -7.58 -4.62
CA ILE A 103 6.34 -8.05 -3.98
C ILE A 103 5.18 -7.12 -4.34
N LYS A 104 5.36 -5.79 -4.26
CA LYS A 104 4.37 -4.80 -4.69
C LYS A 104 3.92 -5.06 -6.14
N ALA A 105 4.87 -5.22 -7.06
CA ALA A 105 4.59 -5.48 -8.47
C ALA A 105 3.86 -6.81 -8.70
N SER A 106 4.28 -7.89 -8.02
CA SER A 106 3.68 -9.22 -8.17
C SER A 106 2.25 -9.32 -7.63
N LEU A 107 1.89 -8.49 -6.66
CA LEU A 107 0.55 -8.48 -6.08
C LEU A 107 -0.47 -7.71 -6.92
N MET A 108 -0.05 -6.74 -7.75
CA MET A 108 -0.95 -5.88 -8.52
C MET A 108 -1.90 -6.66 -9.43
N GLY A 109 -1.37 -7.56 -10.25
CA GLY A 109 -2.16 -8.35 -11.22
C GLY A 109 -3.19 -9.25 -10.56
N PRO A 110 -2.79 -10.16 -9.67
CA PRO A 110 -3.72 -11.05 -8.95
C PRO A 110 -4.80 -10.30 -8.18
N THR A 111 -4.45 -9.24 -7.46
CA THR A 111 -5.43 -8.46 -6.67
C THR A 111 -6.39 -7.67 -7.56
N ALA A 112 -5.93 -7.15 -8.70
CA ALA A 112 -6.79 -6.53 -9.69
C ALA A 112 -7.79 -7.56 -10.25
N GLY A 113 -7.32 -8.73 -10.69
CA GLY A 113 -8.16 -9.80 -11.24
C GLY A 113 -9.21 -10.31 -10.25
N ILE A 114 -8.84 -10.53 -8.99
CA ILE A 114 -9.78 -10.94 -7.93
C ILE A 114 -10.82 -9.83 -7.68
N GLY A 115 -10.35 -8.60 -7.52
CA GLY A 115 -11.22 -7.46 -7.25
C GLY A 115 -12.22 -7.22 -8.39
N ASP A 116 -11.76 -7.22 -9.63
CA ASP A 116 -12.62 -7.03 -10.80
C ASP A 116 -13.61 -8.17 -10.98
N SER A 117 -13.20 -9.41 -10.75
CA SER A 117 -14.08 -10.57 -10.85
C SER A 117 -15.21 -10.53 -9.82
N ILE A 118 -14.92 -10.20 -8.58
CA ILE A 118 -15.90 -10.16 -7.51
C ILE A 118 -16.80 -8.92 -7.64
N PHE A 119 -16.21 -7.74 -7.74
CA PHE A 119 -16.94 -6.48 -7.62
C PHE A 119 -17.55 -6.01 -8.94
N PHE A 120 -16.84 -6.15 -10.07
CA PHE A 120 -17.37 -5.72 -11.35
C PHE A 120 -18.16 -6.82 -12.06
N ASN A 121 -17.67 -8.06 -12.06
CA ASN A 121 -18.35 -9.12 -12.81
C ASN A 121 -19.50 -9.78 -12.03
N CYS A 122 -19.33 -10.03 -10.72
CA CYS A 122 -20.38 -10.69 -9.93
C CYS A 122 -21.34 -9.70 -9.27
N LEU A 123 -20.84 -8.81 -8.42
CA LEU A 123 -21.69 -7.94 -7.60
C LEU A 123 -22.48 -6.95 -8.45
N ARG A 124 -21.86 -6.34 -9.45
CA ARG A 124 -22.52 -5.40 -10.36
C ARG A 124 -23.67 -6.07 -11.14
N VAL A 125 -23.47 -7.30 -11.60
CA VAL A 125 -24.52 -8.05 -12.35
C VAL A 125 -25.68 -8.38 -11.43
N ILE A 126 -25.42 -8.81 -10.19
CA ILE A 126 -26.46 -9.10 -9.20
C ILE A 126 -27.29 -7.85 -8.90
N VAL A 127 -26.62 -6.72 -8.62
CA VAL A 127 -27.31 -5.45 -8.30
C VAL A 127 -28.08 -4.88 -9.49
N ALA A 128 -27.59 -5.08 -10.72
CA ALA A 128 -28.28 -4.62 -11.92
C ALA A 128 -29.45 -5.53 -12.34
N GLY A 129 -29.52 -6.76 -11.79
CA GLY A 129 -30.59 -7.72 -12.07
C GLY A 129 -31.75 -7.69 -11.06
N ILE A 130 -31.67 -6.86 -10.02
CA ILE A 130 -32.72 -6.60 -9.03
C ILE A 130 -33.44 -5.31 -9.39
#